data_08e972e2e5e1322579bddc0a275e63b4
#
_entry.id   08e972e2e5e1322579bddc0a275e63b4
#
_cell.length_a   1.000
_cell.length_b   1.000
_cell.length_c   1.000
_cell.angle_alpha   90.00
_cell.angle_beta   90.00
_cell.angle_gamma   90.00
#
_symmetry.space_group_name_H-M   'P 1'
#
loop_
_entity.id
_entity.type
_entity.pdbx_description
1 polymer ?
#
loop_
_entity_poly.entity_id
_entity_poly.type
_entity_poly.pdbx_seq_one_letter_code
_entity_poly.pdbx_strand_id
1 'polypeptide(L)'
;QLFGLRRLEGKGSMSLNVEGTGNSVLAVTRTLNGTATLTGTNGALAGLNVEQLLRRLERRSLSGGGEFRTGPTPYEKIAIALKIAKGTVTVDDVTIEGAAVKLALAGTASIPEREVDLKGTAALVAPPRQGATPFELPFIVQGSWDDPIMLPDPEALIRRSGAAAPLSRALQERNARDSVRRAIERLTGGTPSSGTIPAADQTAAPETQQKAE
;
A
#
# COMPACT_ATOMS: atom_id res chain seq x y z
N GLN A 1 -3.02 30.21 2.99
CA GLN A 1 -2.58 28.93 3.57
C GLN A 1 -2.64 27.91 2.46
N LEU A 2 -1.60 27.85 1.65
CA LEU A 2 -1.44 26.86 0.60
C LEU A 2 -0.91 25.57 1.26
N PHE A 3 -1.62 24.44 1.04
CA PHE A 3 -1.15 23.08 1.28
C PHE A 3 -0.89 22.67 2.73
N GLY A 4 -1.73 22.80 3.68
CA GLY A 4 -1.63 22.04 4.96
C GLY A 4 -0.22 21.78 5.55
N LEU A 5 0.84 22.44 5.05
CA LEU A 5 2.26 22.27 5.38
C LEU A 5 2.66 22.73 6.79
N ARG A 6 1.69 22.96 7.67
CA ARG A 6 1.96 23.21 9.10
C ARG A 6 2.64 22.01 9.79
N ARG A 7 2.76 20.89 9.08
CA ARG A 7 3.34 19.66 9.65
C ARG A 7 4.82 19.45 9.33
N LEU A 8 5.41 20.30 8.46
CA LEU A 8 6.82 20.20 8.10
C LEU A 8 7.57 21.43 8.62
N GLU A 9 8.48 21.22 9.54
CA GLU A 9 9.37 22.22 10.08
C GLU A 9 10.79 21.93 9.64
N GLY A 10 11.61 22.95 9.36
CA GLY A 10 12.99 22.78 8.96
C GLY A 10 13.47 23.86 8.00
N LYS A 11 14.71 23.71 7.56
CA LYS A 11 15.33 24.56 6.51
C LYS A 11 15.39 23.77 5.22
N GLY A 12 15.04 24.41 4.12
CA GLY A 12 15.04 23.71 2.83
C GLY A 12 14.94 24.65 1.65
N SER A 13 15.00 24.08 0.47
CA SER A 13 14.77 24.75 -0.82
C SER A 13 13.63 24.06 -1.56
N MET A 14 12.81 24.85 -2.21
CA MET A 14 11.72 24.39 -3.05
C MET A 14 11.86 25.01 -4.44
N SER A 15 11.75 24.18 -5.46
CA SER A 15 11.62 24.62 -6.86
C SER A 15 10.28 24.16 -7.37
N LEU A 16 9.53 25.07 -7.96
CA LEU A 16 8.21 24.82 -8.53
C LEU A 16 8.15 25.42 -9.91
N ASN A 17 7.90 24.60 -10.91
CA ASN A 17 7.68 25.01 -12.30
C ASN A 17 6.37 24.38 -12.76
N VAL A 18 5.31 25.16 -12.81
CA VAL A 18 3.96 24.71 -13.17
C VAL A 18 3.29 25.68 -14.12
N GLU A 19 2.50 25.13 -15.03
CA GLU A 19 1.68 25.87 -15.97
C GLU A 19 0.26 25.28 -15.99
N GLY A 20 -0.71 26.14 -16.20
CA GLY A 20 -2.11 25.74 -16.30
C GLY A 20 -2.95 26.83 -16.91
N THR A 21 -4.02 26.46 -17.59
CA THR A 21 -4.92 27.39 -18.28
C THR A 21 -6.37 27.06 -17.95
N GLY A 22 -7.19 28.10 -17.78
CA GLY A 22 -8.61 27.90 -17.50
C GLY A 22 -9.32 29.17 -17.05
N ASN A 23 -10.64 29.15 -17.14
CA ASN A 23 -11.49 30.31 -16.78
C ASN A 23 -11.95 30.26 -15.29
N SER A 24 -11.54 29.25 -14.56
CA SER A 24 -11.81 29.11 -13.12
C SER A 24 -10.64 28.40 -12.44
N VAL A 25 -10.56 28.51 -11.10
CA VAL A 25 -9.54 27.81 -10.33
C VAL A 25 -9.58 26.32 -10.60
N LEU A 26 -10.77 25.71 -10.63
CA LEU A 26 -10.93 24.29 -10.93
C LEU A 26 -10.48 23.93 -12.35
N ALA A 27 -10.76 24.78 -13.34
CA ALA A 27 -10.31 24.55 -14.70
C ALA A 27 -8.77 24.63 -14.80
N VAL A 28 -8.14 25.57 -14.12
CA VAL A 28 -6.68 25.68 -14.03
C VAL A 28 -6.08 24.44 -13.34
N THR A 29 -6.65 23.99 -12.23
CA THR A 29 -6.12 22.80 -11.55
C THR A 29 -6.21 21.53 -12.38
N ARG A 30 -7.23 21.38 -13.22
CA ARG A 30 -7.40 20.24 -14.14
C ARG A 30 -6.45 20.25 -15.33
N THR A 31 -5.92 21.41 -15.68
CA THR A 31 -4.96 21.57 -16.79
C THR A 31 -3.53 21.75 -16.32
N LEU A 32 -3.30 21.70 -15.00
CA LEU A 32 -1.99 21.95 -14.41
C LEU A 32 -0.99 20.89 -14.82
N ASN A 33 0.15 21.34 -15.33
CA ASN A 33 1.30 20.49 -15.69
C ASN A 33 2.56 21.10 -15.10
N GLY A 34 3.56 20.26 -14.80
CA GLY A 34 4.84 20.75 -14.33
C GLY A 34 5.59 19.81 -13.43
N THR A 35 6.53 20.38 -12.70
CA THR A 35 7.36 19.64 -11.72
C THR A 35 7.54 20.46 -10.46
N ALA A 36 7.68 19.78 -9.34
CA ALA A 36 8.05 20.38 -8.07
C ALA A 36 9.11 19.52 -7.38
N THR A 37 10.08 20.17 -6.79
CA THR A 37 11.08 19.52 -5.93
C THR A 37 11.18 20.26 -4.60
N LEU A 38 11.30 19.50 -3.52
CA LEU A 38 11.54 20.01 -2.18
C LEU A 38 12.69 19.23 -1.56
N THR A 39 13.69 19.95 -1.07
CA THR A 39 14.74 19.37 -0.25
C THR A 39 14.82 20.11 1.07
N GLY A 40 15.00 19.39 2.14
CA GLY A 40 15.11 19.98 3.47
C GLY A 40 16.10 19.25 4.33
N THR A 41 16.58 19.95 5.37
CA THR A 41 17.56 19.40 6.32
C THR A 41 17.21 19.86 7.74
N ASN A 42 17.51 19.00 8.71
CA ASN A 42 17.42 19.30 10.15
C ASN A 42 16.05 19.86 10.54
N GLY A 43 15.02 19.07 10.34
CA GLY A 43 13.66 19.46 10.64
C GLY A 43 12.85 18.41 11.38
N ALA A 44 11.55 18.61 11.41
CA ALA A 44 10.61 17.69 12.03
C ALA A 44 9.29 17.63 11.28
N LEU A 45 8.70 16.46 11.24
CA LEU A 45 7.34 16.23 10.80
C LEU A 45 6.44 16.32 12.02
N ALA A 46 5.66 17.39 12.15
CA ALA A 46 4.79 17.62 13.31
C ALA A 46 3.51 16.79 13.25
N GLY A 47 2.99 16.39 14.41
CA GLY A 47 1.70 15.71 14.54
C GLY A 47 1.72 14.21 14.30
N LEU A 48 2.90 13.60 14.16
CA LEU A 48 3.06 12.16 14.05
C LEU A 48 4.41 11.73 14.62
N ASN A 49 4.42 10.86 15.61
CA ASN A 49 5.64 10.26 16.14
C ASN A 49 5.83 8.86 15.58
N VAL A 50 6.48 8.79 14.40
CA VAL A 50 6.68 7.54 13.68
C VAL A 50 7.60 6.60 14.43
N GLU A 51 8.66 7.10 15.08
CA GLU A 51 9.57 6.27 15.87
C GLU A 51 8.82 5.55 17.00
N GLN A 52 8.02 6.28 17.77
CA GLN A 52 7.25 5.70 18.85
C GLN A 52 6.24 4.65 18.35
N LEU A 53 5.59 4.93 17.23
CA LEU A 53 4.68 4.00 16.58
C LEU A 53 5.40 2.70 16.20
N LEU A 54 6.52 2.79 15.48
CA LEU A 54 7.27 1.63 15.01
C LEU A 54 7.85 0.80 16.17
N ARG A 55 8.43 1.45 17.18
CA ARG A 55 8.95 0.76 18.39
C ARG A 55 7.86 0.06 19.18
N ARG A 56 6.64 0.60 19.18
CA ARG A 56 5.49 -0.05 19.82
C ARG A 56 5.05 -1.28 19.05
N LEU A 57 4.96 -1.20 17.71
CA LEU A 57 4.59 -2.31 16.84
C LEU A 57 5.66 -3.41 16.83
N GLU A 58 6.93 -3.05 16.93
CA GLU A 58 8.03 -4.01 17.07
C GLU A 58 7.90 -4.86 18.36
N ARG A 59 7.46 -4.25 19.46
CA ARG A 59 7.39 -4.93 20.77
C ARG A 59 6.07 -5.66 21.00
N ARG A 60 4.96 -5.27 20.37
CA ARG A 60 3.62 -5.85 20.55
C ARG A 60 2.83 -5.78 19.26
N SER A 61 2.36 -6.93 18.80
CA SER A 61 1.40 -7.00 17.69
C SER A 61 0.13 -6.24 18.03
N LEU A 62 -0.19 -5.20 17.25
CA LEU A 62 -1.50 -4.58 16.99
C LEU A 62 -2.50 -4.32 18.16
N SER A 63 -2.16 -4.53 19.41
CA SER A 63 -3.07 -4.25 20.52
C SER A 63 -2.73 -2.92 21.20
N GLY A 64 -3.60 -1.95 21.06
CA GLY A 64 -3.62 -0.76 21.87
C GLY A 64 -3.52 0.54 21.08
N GLY A 65 -4.65 1.26 21.03
CA GLY A 65 -4.69 2.66 20.67
C GLY A 65 -3.74 3.44 21.57
N GLY A 66 -2.77 4.09 20.99
CA GLY A 66 -1.86 4.96 21.70
C GLY A 66 -1.68 6.26 20.94
N GLU A 67 -1.36 7.31 21.65
CA GLU A 67 -1.18 8.67 21.14
C GLU A 67 0.08 8.81 20.27
N PHE A 68 0.14 8.10 19.14
CA PHE A 68 1.19 8.32 18.13
C PHE A 68 0.87 9.51 17.21
N ARG A 69 -0.35 10.06 17.33
CA ARG A 69 -0.79 11.26 16.60
C ARG A 69 -0.34 12.57 17.25
N THR A 70 0.46 12.48 18.30
CA THR A 70 1.05 13.61 19.00
C THR A 70 2.55 13.52 19.03
N GLY A 71 3.22 14.64 18.81
CA GLY A 71 4.67 14.75 18.81
C GLY A 71 5.29 14.88 17.41
N PRO A 72 6.55 15.29 17.32
CA PRO A 72 7.27 15.40 16.07
C PRO A 72 8.03 14.12 15.73
N THR A 73 8.20 13.86 14.44
CA THR A 73 9.20 12.95 13.90
C THR A 73 10.38 13.77 13.39
N PRO A 74 11.52 13.79 14.08
CA PRO A 74 12.70 14.52 13.60
C PRO A 74 13.28 13.86 12.35
N TYR A 75 13.75 14.67 11.40
CA TYR A 75 14.48 14.21 10.23
C TYR A 75 15.77 15.02 10.03
N GLU A 76 16.75 14.37 9.46
CA GLU A 76 18.03 14.97 9.06
C GLU A 76 17.96 15.45 7.62
N LYS A 77 17.28 14.68 6.76
CA LYS A 77 17.12 14.98 5.33
C LYS A 77 15.73 14.61 4.83
N ILE A 78 15.16 15.47 4.01
CA ILE A 78 13.97 15.20 3.22
C ILE A 78 14.22 15.55 1.76
N ALA A 79 13.80 14.68 0.88
CA ALA A 79 13.81 14.89 -0.56
C ALA A 79 12.45 14.47 -1.13
N ILE A 80 11.85 15.35 -1.91
CA ILE A 80 10.56 15.14 -2.57
C ILE A 80 10.71 15.58 -4.02
N ALA A 81 10.35 14.69 -4.95
CA ALA A 81 10.25 15.01 -6.36
C ALA A 81 8.83 14.65 -6.85
N LEU A 82 8.18 15.61 -7.48
CA LEU A 82 6.81 15.50 -7.94
C LEU A 82 6.73 15.85 -9.42
N LYS A 83 5.92 15.10 -10.17
CA LYS A 83 5.51 15.43 -11.53
C LYS A 83 4.01 15.69 -11.54
N ILE A 84 3.59 16.72 -12.25
CA ILE A 84 2.19 17.11 -12.36
C ILE A 84 1.79 16.99 -13.82
N ALA A 85 0.74 16.25 -14.10
CA ALA A 85 0.18 16.10 -15.43
C ALA A 85 -1.35 16.16 -15.35
N LYS A 86 -1.94 17.16 -16.01
CA LYS A 86 -3.40 17.37 -16.04
C LYS A 86 -4.03 17.34 -14.62
N GLY A 87 -3.38 18.02 -13.67
CA GLY A 87 -3.84 18.10 -12.29
C GLY A 87 -3.58 16.87 -11.43
N THR A 88 -3.05 15.79 -11.99
CA THR A 88 -2.61 14.61 -11.22
C THR A 88 -1.14 14.77 -10.89
N VAL A 89 -0.82 14.66 -9.63
CA VAL A 89 0.56 14.66 -9.11
C VAL A 89 1.01 13.21 -9.00
N THR A 90 2.12 12.89 -9.66
CA THR A 90 2.84 11.63 -9.45
C THR A 90 3.99 11.88 -8.47
N VAL A 91 4.02 11.09 -7.44
CA VAL A 91 5.05 11.08 -6.40
C VAL A 91 5.92 9.87 -6.68
N ASP A 92 7.04 10.06 -7.38
CA ASP A 92 7.91 8.96 -7.76
C ASP A 92 8.78 8.50 -6.59
N ASP A 93 9.31 9.45 -5.82
CA ASP A 93 10.17 9.17 -4.67
C ASP A 93 10.09 10.32 -3.66
N VAL A 94 9.57 10.01 -2.49
CA VAL A 94 9.67 10.83 -1.30
C VAL A 94 10.48 10.08 -0.27
N THR A 95 11.63 10.62 0.08
CA THR A 95 12.51 10.04 1.08
C THR A 95 12.67 11.01 2.26
N ILE A 96 12.41 10.52 3.45
CA ILE A 96 12.64 11.22 4.71
C ILE A 96 13.58 10.38 5.55
N GLU A 97 14.76 10.90 5.83
CA GLU A 97 15.81 10.22 6.60
C GLU A 97 16.03 10.94 7.92
N GLY A 98 15.88 10.23 9.01
CA GLY A 98 16.19 10.68 10.36
C GLY A 98 17.07 9.70 11.10
N ALA A 99 17.61 10.12 12.25
CA ALA A 99 18.48 9.29 13.08
C ALA A 99 17.83 7.98 13.54
N ALA A 100 16.51 8.00 13.77
CA ALA A 100 15.78 6.86 14.29
C ALA A 100 14.87 6.19 13.26
N VAL A 101 14.44 6.92 12.23
CA VAL A 101 13.41 6.47 11.29
C VAL A 101 13.78 6.88 9.87
N LYS A 102 13.50 5.97 8.94
CA LYS A 102 13.51 6.24 7.49
C LYS A 102 12.12 6.00 6.93
N LEU A 103 11.63 6.95 6.11
CA LEU A 103 10.35 6.88 5.43
C LEU A 103 10.59 6.97 3.92
N ALA A 104 9.88 6.15 3.18
CA ALA A 104 9.80 6.23 1.72
C ALA A 104 8.34 6.19 1.31
N LEU A 105 7.93 7.05 0.37
CA LEU A 105 6.56 7.12 -0.13
C LEU A 105 6.58 7.29 -1.64
N ALA A 106 5.60 6.68 -2.30
CA ALA A 106 5.32 6.84 -3.72
C ALA A 106 3.81 6.73 -3.98
N GLY A 107 3.32 7.24 -5.09
CA GLY A 107 1.91 7.15 -5.46
C GLY A 107 1.41 8.35 -6.22
N THR A 108 0.14 8.68 -6.06
CA THR A 108 -0.50 9.76 -6.78
C THR A 108 -1.34 10.65 -5.87
N ALA A 109 -1.56 11.89 -6.30
CA ALA A 109 -2.52 12.80 -5.68
C ALA A 109 -3.26 13.58 -6.75
N SER A 110 -4.53 13.86 -6.52
CA SER A 110 -5.39 14.67 -7.39
C SER A 110 -5.51 16.08 -6.82
N ILE A 111 -5.04 17.08 -7.56
CA ILE A 111 -5.18 18.48 -7.15
C ILE A 111 -6.63 18.94 -7.24
N PRO A 112 -7.39 18.65 -8.32
CA PRO A 112 -8.79 19.07 -8.43
C PRO A 112 -9.69 18.43 -7.39
N GLU A 113 -9.45 17.15 -7.06
CA GLU A 113 -10.28 16.37 -6.14
C GLU A 113 -9.80 16.49 -4.69
N ARG A 114 -8.57 16.97 -4.50
CA ARG A 114 -7.93 17.10 -3.20
C ARG A 114 -7.79 15.75 -2.49
N GLU A 115 -7.46 14.73 -3.25
CA GLU A 115 -7.29 13.35 -2.77
C GLU A 115 -5.85 12.89 -2.92
N VAL A 116 -5.45 11.97 -2.05
CA VAL A 116 -4.14 11.31 -2.08
C VAL A 116 -4.33 9.81 -2.06
N ASP A 117 -3.47 9.10 -2.79
CA ASP A 117 -3.32 7.65 -2.79
C ASP A 117 -1.83 7.32 -2.85
N LEU A 118 -1.22 7.18 -1.67
CA LEU A 118 0.20 6.94 -1.53
C LEU A 118 0.44 5.61 -0.80
N LYS A 119 1.51 4.93 -1.19
CA LYS A 119 2.04 3.76 -0.49
C LYS A 119 3.44 4.09 0.01
N GLY A 120 3.76 3.60 1.18
CA GLY A 120 5.06 3.87 1.77
C GLY A 120 5.57 2.77 2.66
N THR A 121 6.80 2.94 3.09
CA THR A 121 7.45 2.10 4.08
C THR A 121 8.09 2.98 5.14
N ALA A 122 7.82 2.67 6.39
CA ALA A 122 8.48 3.28 7.54
C ALA A 122 9.41 2.24 8.17
N ALA A 123 10.68 2.56 8.31
CA ALA A 123 11.69 1.68 8.87
C ALA A 123 12.35 2.30 10.09
N LEU A 124 12.62 1.50 11.13
CA LEU A 124 13.50 1.89 12.21
C LEU A 124 14.96 1.80 11.73
N VAL A 125 15.70 2.87 11.93
CA VAL A 125 17.17 2.86 11.77
C VAL A 125 17.73 2.20 13.02
N ALA A 126 17.86 0.87 13.00
CA ALA A 126 18.47 0.16 14.11
C ALA A 126 19.99 0.29 14.02
N PRO A 127 20.72 0.46 15.16
CA PRO A 127 22.15 0.22 15.17
C PRO A 127 22.41 -1.21 14.70
N PRO A 128 23.44 -1.47 13.87
CA PRO A 128 23.68 -2.78 13.30
C PRO A 128 24.03 -3.79 14.41
N ARG A 129 23.02 -4.47 14.93
CA ARG A 129 23.20 -5.72 15.65
C ARG A 129 23.38 -6.78 14.59
N GLN A 130 24.46 -7.51 14.64
CA GLN A 130 24.74 -8.58 13.70
C GLN A 130 23.51 -9.49 13.53
N GLY A 131 22.95 -9.53 12.32
CA GLY A 131 21.85 -10.43 11.93
C GLY A 131 20.42 -9.95 12.15
N ALA A 132 20.17 -8.74 12.67
CA ALA A 132 18.82 -8.23 12.82
C ALA A 132 18.41 -7.44 11.57
N THR A 133 17.35 -7.90 10.90
CA THR A 133 16.67 -7.10 9.88
C THR A 133 15.97 -5.91 10.53
N PRO A 134 16.10 -4.69 10.01
CA PRO A 134 15.38 -3.54 10.52
C PRO A 134 13.85 -3.79 10.51
N PHE A 135 13.17 -3.35 11.56
CA PHE A 135 11.71 -3.39 11.56
C PHE A 135 11.17 -2.38 10.55
N GLU A 136 10.39 -2.87 9.61
CA GLU A 136 9.78 -2.06 8.57
C GLU A 136 8.26 -2.28 8.56
N LEU A 137 7.53 -1.19 8.51
CA LEU A 137 6.09 -1.15 8.40
C LEU A 137 5.67 -0.59 7.04
N PRO A 138 5.11 -1.40 6.14
CA PRO A 138 4.45 -0.89 4.96
C PRO A 138 3.12 -0.25 5.34
N PHE A 139 2.79 0.89 4.75
CA PHE A 139 1.57 1.63 5.01
C PHE A 139 1.01 2.28 3.74
N ILE A 140 -0.27 2.61 3.79
CA ILE A 140 -0.99 3.37 2.77
C ILE A 140 -1.50 4.67 3.38
N VAL A 141 -1.53 5.73 2.56
CA VAL A 141 -2.11 7.03 2.90
C VAL A 141 -3.14 7.36 1.84
N GLN A 142 -4.40 7.42 2.23
CA GLN A 142 -5.51 7.60 1.30
C GLN A 142 -6.54 8.60 1.80
N GLY A 143 -7.33 9.16 0.87
CA GLY A 143 -8.44 10.05 1.13
C GLY A 143 -8.11 11.52 0.95
N SER A 144 -8.84 12.41 1.61
CA SER A 144 -8.63 13.85 1.47
C SER A 144 -7.25 14.26 1.98
N TRP A 145 -6.53 15.10 1.22
CA TRP A 145 -5.23 15.60 1.65
C TRP A 145 -5.28 16.53 2.87
N ASP A 146 -6.48 17.05 3.22
CA ASP A 146 -6.67 17.86 4.44
C ASP A 146 -6.72 16.98 5.71
N ASP A 147 -7.23 15.74 5.58
CA ASP A 147 -7.30 14.73 6.65
C ASP A 147 -7.08 13.32 6.09
N PRO A 148 -5.87 13.00 5.67
CA PRO A 148 -5.57 11.70 5.10
C PRO A 148 -5.60 10.60 6.17
N ILE A 149 -6.12 9.44 5.77
CA ILE A 149 -6.13 8.24 6.59
C ILE A 149 -4.84 7.46 6.33
N MET A 150 -4.09 7.17 7.39
CA MET A 150 -2.90 6.32 7.33
C MET A 150 -3.21 4.96 7.94
N LEU A 151 -3.02 3.90 7.17
CA LEU A 151 -3.26 2.51 7.57
C LEU A 151 -2.06 1.64 7.24
N PRO A 152 -1.78 0.59 8.03
CA PRO A 152 -0.86 -0.45 7.61
C PRO A 152 -1.31 -1.07 6.28
N ASP A 153 -0.37 -1.36 5.37
CA ASP A 153 -0.69 -2.06 4.11
C ASP A 153 -0.88 -3.56 4.39
N PRO A 154 -2.12 -4.08 4.33
CA PRO A 154 -2.40 -5.47 4.66
C PRO A 154 -1.79 -6.44 3.65
N GLU A 155 -1.73 -6.08 2.37
CA GLU A 155 -1.17 -6.93 1.33
C GLU A 155 0.35 -7.08 1.49
N ALA A 156 1.03 -5.98 1.77
CA ALA A 156 2.47 -6.00 1.99
C ALA A 156 2.83 -6.73 3.29
N LEU A 157 2.02 -6.61 4.34
CA LEU A 157 2.19 -7.37 5.59
C LEU A 157 2.00 -8.86 5.38
N ILE A 158 0.97 -9.29 4.65
CA ILE A 158 0.73 -10.70 4.32
C ILE A 158 1.89 -11.26 3.48
N ARG A 159 2.36 -10.52 2.48
CA ARG A 159 3.53 -10.93 1.67
C ARG A 159 4.79 -11.12 2.51
N ARG A 160 5.05 -10.22 3.45
CA ARG A 160 6.22 -10.29 4.35
C ARG A 160 6.12 -11.38 5.40
N SER A 161 4.93 -11.67 5.92
CA SER A 161 4.73 -12.72 6.92
C SER A 161 4.93 -14.13 6.38
N GLY A 162 5.14 -14.29 5.06
CA GLY A 162 5.23 -15.59 4.42
C GLY A 162 3.90 -16.36 4.37
N ALA A 163 2.83 -15.83 4.97
CA ALA A 163 1.50 -16.45 4.95
C ALA A 163 0.92 -16.60 3.54
N ALA A 164 1.34 -15.75 2.61
CA ALA A 164 0.97 -15.85 1.20
C ALA A 164 1.79 -16.89 0.42
N ALA A 165 2.92 -17.36 0.94
CA ALA A 165 3.81 -18.29 0.25
C ALA A 165 3.14 -19.65 -0.10
N PRO A 166 2.34 -20.28 0.78
CA PRO A 166 1.60 -21.48 0.43
C PRO A 166 0.55 -21.24 -0.66
N LEU A 167 -0.16 -20.10 -0.60
CA LEU A 167 -1.18 -19.73 -1.59
C LEU A 167 -0.57 -19.43 -2.96
N SER A 168 0.55 -18.70 -3.02
CA SER A 168 1.24 -18.41 -4.27
C SER A 168 1.82 -19.67 -4.90
N ARG A 169 2.34 -20.61 -4.11
CA ARG A 169 2.79 -21.94 -4.58
C ARG A 169 1.63 -22.76 -5.12
N ALA A 170 0.50 -22.81 -4.41
CA ALA A 170 -0.70 -23.53 -4.86
C ALA A 170 -1.28 -22.96 -6.17
N LEU A 171 -1.26 -21.64 -6.35
CA LEU A 171 -1.66 -20.99 -7.59
C LEU A 171 -0.68 -21.27 -8.74
N GLN A 172 0.63 -21.25 -8.47
CA GLN A 172 1.64 -21.60 -9.46
C GLN A 172 1.55 -23.06 -9.88
N GLU A 173 1.31 -23.98 -8.94
CA GLU A 173 1.11 -25.40 -9.22
C GLU A 173 -0.17 -25.67 -10.03
N ARG A 174 -1.29 -24.97 -9.73
CA ARG A 174 -2.52 -25.03 -10.53
C ARG A 174 -2.27 -24.54 -11.95
N ASN A 175 -1.67 -23.36 -12.09
CA ASN A 175 -1.36 -22.80 -13.41
C ASN A 175 -0.39 -23.67 -14.20
N ALA A 176 0.59 -24.30 -13.55
CA ALA A 176 1.50 -25.24 -14.18
C ALA A 176 0.76 -26.50 -14.66
N ARG A 177 -0.10 -27.08 -13.83
CA ARG A 177 -0.90 -28.26 -14.20
C ARG A 177 -1.85 -27.95 -15.36
N ASP A 178 -2.53 -26.80 -15.35
CA ASP A 178 -3.41 -26.39 -16.44
C ASP A 178 -2.63 -26.08 -17.73
N SER A 179 -1.41 -25.59 -17.62
CA SER A 179 -0.53 -25.35 -18.77
C SER A 179 -0.05 -26.66 -19.40
N VAL A 180 0.35 -27.61 -18.57
CA VAL A 180 0.74 -28.97 -19.02
C VAL A 180 -0.45 -29.69 -19.65
N ARG A 181 -1.63 -29.63 -19.04
CA ARG A 181 -2.85 -30.22 -19.59
C ARG A 181 -3.20 -29.66 -20.95
N ARG A 182 -3.17 -28.35 -21.12
CA ARG A 182 -3.40 -27.69 -22.42
C ARG A 182 -2.32 -28.04 -23.47
N ALA A 183 -1.09 -28.24 -23.04
CA ALA A 183 -0.03 -28.67 -23.93
C ALA A 183 -0.24 -30.12 -24.40
N ILE A 184 -0.64 -31.03 -23.52
CA ILE A 184 -0.99 -32.41 -23.83
C ILE A 184 -2.19 -32.48 -24.78
N GLU A 185 -3.26 -31.71 -24.50
CA GLU A 185 -4.46 -31.62 -25.36
C GLU A 185 -4.11 -31.14 -26.77
N ARG A 186 -3.19 -30.17 -26.93
CA ARG A 186 -2.72 -29.73 -28.25
C ARG A 186 -1.89 -30.78 -29.00
N LEU A 187 -1.10 -31.57 -28.27
CA LEU A 187 -0.23 -32.57 -28.86
C LEU A 187 -0.98 -33.87 -29.22
N THR A 188 -2.05 -34.18 -28.47
CA THR A 188 -2.84 -35.41 -28.66
C THR A 188 -4.03 -35.24 -29.59
N GLY A 189 -4.31 -33.97 -30.04
CA GLY A 189 -5.43 -33.72 -30.98
C GLY A 189 -6.82 -34.01 -30.39
N GLY A 190 -6.93 -34.09 -29.08
CA GLY A 190 -8.19 -34.42 -28.39
C GLY A 190 -9.17 -33.27 -28.39
N THR A 191 -10.30 -33.44 -29.03
CA THR A 191 -11.50 -32.61 -28.85
C THR A 191 -11.94 -32.64 -27.39
N PRO A 192 -12.44 -31.52 -26.80
CA PRO A 192 -12.91 -31.53 -25.43
C PRO A 192 -14.12 -32.44 -25.28
N SER A 193 -13.91 -33.57 -24.65
CA SER A 193 -14.99 -34.45 -24.22
C SER A 193 -15.71 -33.78 -23.05
N SER A 194 -16.90 -33.25 -23.29
CA SER A 194 -17.88 -32.87 -22.28
C SER A 194 -18.27 -34.12 -21.50
N GLY A 195 -17.61 -34.37 -20.39
CA GLY A 195 -17.97 -35.44 -19.46
C GLY A 195 -19.28 -35.09 -18.77
N THR A 196 -20.36 -35.57 -19.32
CA THR A 196 -21.66 -35.70 -18.67
C THR A 196 -21.49 -36.58 -17.45
N ILE A 197 -21.78 -36.08 -16.29
CA ILE A 197 -21.88 -36.85 -15.03
C ILE A 197 -23.12 -37.73 -15.14
N PRO A 198 -23.06 -39.07 -15.09
CA PRO A 198 -24.26 -39.88 -15.02
C PRO A 198 -24.92 -39.70 -13.66
N ALA A 199 -26.20 -39.37 -13.68
CA ALA A 199 -27.08 -39.38 -12.53
C ALA A 199 -27.09 -40.79 -11.92
N ALA A 200 -26.75 -40.90 -10.65
CA ALA A 200 -26.92 -42.13 -9.89
C ALA A 200 -28.41 -42.32 -9.58
N ASP A 201 -28.87 -43.44 -10.07
CA ASP A 201 -30.18 -44.06 -9.93
C ASP A 201 -30.65 -44.13 -8.48
N GLN A 202 -31.83 -43.59 -8.23
CA GLN A 202 -32.59 -43.82 -7.00
C GLN A 202 -33.44 -45.08 -7.20
N THR A 203 -33.05 -46.15 -6.54
CA THR A 203 -33.93 -47.33 -6.48
C THR A 203 -34.14 -47.74 -5.03
N ALA A 204 -35.43 -47.64 -4.68
CA ALA A 204 -36.21 -48.47 -3.76
C ALA A 204 -35.93 -48.48 -2.24
N ALA A 205 -36.93 -47.97 -1.58
CA ALA A 205 -37.30 -48.38 -0.22
C ALA A 205 -37.72 -49.85 -0.19
N PRO A 206 -37.72 -50.50 1.00
CA PRO A 206 -38.99 -51.06 1.38
C PRO A 206 -39.49 -50.62 2.79
N GLU A 207 -40.81 -50.45 2.82
CA GLU A 207 -41.61 -50.42 4.03
C GLU A 207 -41.38 -51.63 4.94
N THR A 208 -41.41 -51.39 6.24
CA THR A 208 -41.88 -52.39 7.18
C THR A 208 -42.59 -51.70 8.33
N GLN A 209 -43.89 -52.07 8.38
CA GLN A 209 -44.83 -51.82 9.47
C GLN A 209 -44.40 -52.50 10.75
N GLN A 210 -44.83 -51.97 11.86
CA GLN A 210 -45.49 -52.59 13.02
C GLN A 210 -45.22 -51.79 14.28
N LYS A 211 -46.21 -51.24 14.91
CA LYS A 211 -47.30 -51.65 15.75
C LYS A 211 -46.99 -51.55 17.23
N ALA A 212 -47.85 -50.79 17.89
CA ALA A 212 -48.36 -50.89 19.26
C ALA A 212 -47.32 -50.80 20.45
N GLU A 213 -47.52 -49.99 21.38
CA GLU A 213 -48.48 -49.94 22.49
C GLU A 213 -48.47 -48.58 23.17
#